data_8447c9035b0df9ca8362a393084015f0
#
_entry.id   8447c9035b0df9ca8362a393084015f0
#
_cell.length_a   1.000
_cell.length_b   1.000
_cell.length_c   1.000
_cell.angle_alpha   90.00
_cell.angle_beta   90.00
_cell.angle_gamma   90.00
#
_symmetry.space_group_name_H-M   'P 1'
#
loop_
_entity.id
_entity.type
_entity.pdbx_description
1 polymer ?
#
loop_
_entity_poly.entity_id
_entity_poly.type
_entity_poly.pdbx_seq_one_letter_code
_entity_poly.pdbx_strand_id
1 'polypeptide(L)'
;AMDPVRLFQNYSTLDLISNGRAEIVAGRGSFTEAFPLFGLDFNDYDSLYAEKLDLLLKIRDEQKVTWSGKFRPPLENQTVYPRPVQNKLPIWVGVGGTPASFIRAGTLGLPLMIAVIGGETHRFKPLVDLYYEAAQEAGHEKSSLKIGLHSLGFVANTKEEAIEKYYPGYKVWFNQIGQERGWPPVTMERFEQQIGDLGAYIIGGPDEVAEKLVRHSKAX
;
A
#
# COMPACT_ATOMS: atom_id res chain seq x y z
N ALA A 1 -9.54 8.56 3.56
CA ALA A 1 -10.72 9.31 4.01
C ALA A 1 -11.59 8.54 5.01
N MET A 2 -11.55 7.20 4.98
CA MET A 2 -12.41 6.38 5.86
C MET A 2 -12.06 6.59 7.36
N ASP A 3 -13.09 6.58 8.21
CA ASP A 3 -12.93 6.63 9.66
C ASP A 3 -12.29 5.32 10.16
N PRO A 4 -11.28 5.36 11.05
CA PRO A 4 -10.59 4.14 11.51
C PRO A 4 -11.50 3.13 12.22
N VAL A 5 -12.53 3.60 12.95
CA VAL A 5 -13.50 2.70 13.59
C VAL A 5 -14.24 1.90 12.53
N ARG A 6 -14.78 2.60 11.49
CA ARG A 6 -15.50 1.93 10.41
C ARG A 6 -14.59 1.00 9.60
N LEU A 7 -13.36 1.44 9.35
CA LEU A 7 -12.36 0.61 8.67
C LEU A 7 -12.12 -0.69 9.43
N PHE A 8 -11.87 -0.59 10.73
CA PHE A 8 -11.65 -1.77 11.57
C PHE A 8 -12.87 -2.70 11.58
N GLN A 9 -14.09 -2.14 11.71
CA GLN A 9 -15.33 -2.93 11.69
C GLN A 9 -15.47 -3.72 10.38
N ASN A 10 -15.23 -3.03 9.25
CA ASN A 10 -15.35 -3.66 7.92
C ASN A 10 -14.36 -4.81 7.76
N TYR A 11 -13.09 -4.60 8.15
CA TYR A 11 -12.06 -5.62 7.99
C TYR A 11 -12.19 -6.74 9.02
N SER A 12 -12.68 -6.44 10.22
CA SER A 12 -13.00 -7.48 11.21
C SER A 12 -14.14 -8.38 10.70
N THR A 13 -15.17 -7.77 10.09
CA THR A 13 -16.26 -8.53 9.47
C THR A 13 -15.74 -9.42 8.34
N LEU A 14 -14.90 -8.84 7.47
CA LEU A 14 -14.27 -9.58 6.38
C LEU A 14 -13.42 -10.75 6.92
N ASP A 15 -12.70 -10.50 8.00
CA ASP A 15 -11.86 -11.52 8.65
C ASP A 15 -12.69 -12.68 9.17
N LEU A 16 -13.82 -12.39 9.81
CA LEU A 16 -14.75 -13.40 10.30
C LEU A 16 -15.32 -14.22 9.14
N ILE A 17 -15.79 -13.55 8.08
CA ILE A 17 -16.37 -14.22 6.90
C ILE A 17 -15.33 -15.10 6.20
N SER A 18 -14.09 -14.61 6.10
CA SER A 18 -13.02 -15.30 5.39
C SER A 18 -12.26 -16.31 6.27
N ASN A 19 -12.63 -16.43 7.54
CA ASN A 19 -11.96 -17.30 8.52
C ASN A 19 -10.46 -16.98 8.63
N GLY A 20 -10.16 -15.71 8.93
CA GLY A 20 -8.80 -15.29 9.27
C GLY A 20 -7.89 -14.95 8.09
N ARG A 21 -8.46 -14.55 6.94
CA ARG A 21 -7.66 -14.25 5.73
C ARG A 21 -7.60 -12.76 5.40
N ALA A 22 -8.17 -11.88 6.24
CA ALA A 22 -8.17 -10.44 5.95
C ALA A 22 -6.87 -9.77 6.43
N GLU A 23 -6.39 -8.83 5.64
CA GLU A 23 -5.27 -7.96 5.99
C GLU A 23 -5.59 -6.55 5.49
N ILE A 24 -5.07 -5.52 6.15
CA ILE A 24 -5.28 -4.12 5.77
C ILE A 24 -3.97 -3.56 5.21
N VAL A 25 -4.04 -2.91 4.05
CA VAL A 25 -2.94 -2.05 3.60
C VAL A 25 -3.41 -0.60 3.78
N ALA A 26 -2.85 0.06 4.77
CA ALA A 26 -3.21 1.44 5.11
C ALA A 26 -2.28 2.41 4.38
N GLY A 27 -2.79 3.06 3.34
CA GLY A 27 -2.08 4.06 2.57
C GLY A 27 -2.68 5.44 2.74
N ARG A 28 -1.89 6.47 2.43
CA ARG A 28 -2.36 7.86 2.51
C ARG A 28 -3.36 8.22 1.42
N GLY A 29 -3.38 7.46 0.33
CA GLY A 29 -4.18 7.75 -0.84
C GLY A 29 -3.44 8.66 -1.81
N SER A 30 -3.63 8.42 -3.11
CA SER A 30 -2.97 9.17 -4.18
C SER A 30 -3.93 10.06 -4.98
N PHE A 31 -5.23 9.97 -4.67
CA PHE A 31 -6.26 10.72 -5.36
C PHE A 31 -6.72 11.88 -4.48
N THR A 32 -6.26 13.09 -4.84
CA THR A 32 -6.57 14.32 -4.08
C THR A 32 -8.07 14.66 -4.12
N GLU A 33 -8.78 14.17 -5.13
CA GLU A 33 -10.21 14.37 -5.32
C GLU A 33 -11.03 13.83 -4.14
N ALA A 34 -10.50 12.87 -3.41
CA ALA A 34 -11.17 12.33 -2.23
C ALA A 34 -11.29 13.36 -1.09
N PHE A 35 -10.39 14.36 -1.04
CA PHE A 35 -10.39 15.31 0.06
C PHE A 35 -11.64 16.17 0.08
N PRO A 36 -11.94 16.96 -0.97
CA PRO A 36 -13.18 17.74 -0.96
C PRO A 36 -14.44 16.87 -0.94
N LEU A 37 -14.39 15.67 -1.55
CA LEU A 37 -15.53 14.75 -1.57
C LEU A 37 -15.97 14.35 -0.16
N PHE A 38 -15.02 14.22 0.77
CA PHE A 38 -15.29 13.83 2.15
C PHE A 38 -15.10 14.98 3.15
N GLY A 39 -15.06 16.23 2.66
CA GLY A 39 -14.95 17.40 3.52
C GLY A 39 -13.60 17.51 4.25
N LEU A 40 -12.53 17.00 3.65
CA LEU A 40 -11.20 17.01 4.23
C LEU A 40 -10.33 18.06 3.55
N ASP A 41 -9.39 18.66 4.30
CA ASP A 41 -8.43 19.60 3.76
C ASP A 41 -7.14 18.86 3.39
N PHE A 42 -6.67 19.06 2.16
CA PHE A 42 -5.43 18.43 1.68
C PHE A 42 -4.20 18.93 2.46
N ASN A 43 -4.27 20.13 3.02
CA ASN A 43 -3.19 20.66 3.86
C ASN A 43 -2.97 19.79 5.12
N ASP A 44 -3.98 19.04 5.55
CA ASP A 44 -3.87 18.12 6.68
C ASP A 44 -3.43 16.69 6.28
N TYR A 45 -2.97 16.49 5.03
CA TYR A 45 -2.71 15.17 4.43
C TYR A 45 -1.90 14.24 5.36
N ASP A 46 -0.75 14.71 5.82
CA ASP A 46 0.14 13.88 6.65
C ASP A 46 -0.37 13.72 8.08
N SER A 47 -0.86 14.80 8.70
CA SER A 47 -1.37 14.75 10.08
C SER A 47 -2.64 13.91 10.17
N LEU A 48 -3.52 14.02 9.18
CA LEU A 48 -4.73 13.22 9.08
C LEU A 48 -4.40 11.72 8.99
N TYR A 49 -3.43 11.37 8.15
CA TYR A 49 -3.00 9.97 8.02
C TYR A 49 -2.39 9.45 9.32
N ALA A 50 -1.48 10.24 9.92
CA ALA A 50 -0.80 9.85 11.16
C ALA A 50 -1.82 9.59 12.28
N GLU A 51 -2.77 10.50 12.45
CA GLU A 51 -3.81 10.38 13.49
C GLU A 51 -4.71 9.16 13.24
N LYS A 52 -5.13 8.95 12.00
CA LYS A 52 -6.00 7.82 11.67
C LYS A 52 -5.29 6.49 11.82
N LEU A 53 -4.01 6.42 11.45
CA LEU A 53 -3.22 5.20 11.64
C LEU A 53 -3.03 4.90 13.12
N ASP A 54 -2.72 5.91 13.94
CA ASP A 54 -2.57 5.78 15.38
C ASP A 54 -3.83 5.17 16.00
N LEU A 55 -5.01 5.74 15.69
CA LEU A 55 -6.28 5.21 16.21
C LEU A 55 -6.54 3.79 15.73
N LEU A 56 -6.27 3.51 14.45
CA LEU A 56 -6.48 2.17 13.89
C LEU A 56 -5.65 1.12 14.62
N LEU A 57 -4.38 1.44 14.90
CA LEU A 57 -3.48 0.54 15.63
C LEU A 57 -3.97 0.35 17.07
N LYS A 58 -4.42 1.42 17.71
CA LYS A 58 -4.94 1.34 19.08
C LYS A 58 -6.20 0.46 19.16
N ILE A 59 -7.13 0.62 18.21
CA ILE A 59 -8.34 -0.22 18.13
C ILE A 59 -7.96 -1.69 17.91
N ARG A 60 -6.96 -1.95 17.06
CA ARG A 60 -6.48 -3.32 16.82
C ARG A 60 -5.94 -3.97 18.09
N ASP A 61 -5.14 -3.21 18.86
CA ASP A 61 -4.35 -3.75 19.96
C ASP A 61 -5.09 -3.73 21.30
N GLU A 62 -6.08 -2.85 21.48
CA GLU A 62 -6.81 -2.68 22.72
C GLU A 62 -8.29 -3.04 22.55
N GLN A 63 -8.84 -3.75 23.51
CA GLN A 63 -10.27 -4.09 23.50
C GLN A 63 -11.13 -2.89 23.90
N LYS A 64 -10.65 -2.11 24.87
CA LYS A 64 -11.31 -0.87 25.34
C LYS A 64 -10.42 0.32 25.01
N VAL A 65 -10.91 1.22 24.20
CA VAL A 65 -10.13 2.33 23.63
C VAL A 65 -10.57 3.65 24.26
N THR A 66 -9.60 4.38 24.81
CA THR A 66 -9.73 5.81 25.12
C THR A 66 -8.72 6.54 24.26
N TRP A 67 -9.21 7.49 23.46
CA TRP A 67 -8.37 8.15 22.44
C TRP A 67 -8.96 9.52 22.10
N SER A 68 -8.11 10.48 21.77
CA SER A 68 -8.54 11.80 21.28
C SER A 68 -7.58 12.29 20.20
N GLY A 69 -8.10 13.06 19.27
CA GLY A 69 -7.36 13.65 18.16
C GLY A 69 -8.03 14.89 17.63
N LYS A 70 -7.46 15.45 16.54
CA LYS A 70 -7.94 16.67 15.92
C LYS A 70 -9.10 16.42 14.94
N PHE A 71 -9.08 15.27 14.25
CA PHE A 71 -9.90 15.07 13.03
C PHE A 71 -11.15 14.21 13.25
N ARG A 72 -11.39 13.77 14.48
CA ARG A 72 -12.63 13.07 14.84
C ARG A 72 -12.91 13.18 16.35
N PRO A 73 -14.18 13.00 16.74
CA PRO A 73 -14.52 13.02 18.17
C PRO A 73 -13.77 11.95 18.97
N PRO A 74 -13.48 12.23 20.25
CA PRO A 74 -12.77 11.27 21.10
C PRO A 74 -13.57 10.00 21.35
N LEU A 75 -12.87 8.96 21.76
CA LEU A 75 -13.43 7.72 22.29
C LEU A 75 -13.10 7.67 23.78
N GLU A 76 -14.08 7.30 24.61
CA GLU A 76 -13.88 7.13 26.04
C GLU A 76 -14.34 5.74 26.45
N ASN A 77 -13.35 4.88 26.75
CA ASN A 77 -13.58 3.51 27.21
C ASN A 77 -14.53 2.71 26.28
N GLN A 78 -14.38 2.87 24.97
CA GLN A 78 -15.25 2.25 23.96
C GLN A 78 -14.66 0.95 23.43
N THR A 79 -15.53 -0.04 23.20
CA THR A 79 -15.15 -1.27 22.52
C THR A 79 -15.66 -1.22 21.08
N VAL A 80 -14.79 -1.58 20.12
CA VAL A 80 -15.14 -1.60 18.71
C VAL A 80 -15.42 -3.04 18.28
N TYR A 81 -16.65 -3.32 17.90
CA TYR A 81 -17.10 -4.64 17.42
C TYR A 81 -17.47 -4.59 15.94
N PRO A 82 -17.38 -5.75 15.22
CA PRO A 82 -16.92 -7.04 15.73
C PRO A 82 -15.41 -7.07 15.90
N ARG A 83 -14.90 -8.06 16.65
CA ARG A 83 -13.47 -8.35 16.71
C ARG A 83 -13.13 -9.39 15.64
N PRO A 84 -11.94 -9.33 15.05
CA PRO A 84 -11.55 -10.33 14.04
C PRO A 84 -11.34 -11.72 14.67
N VAL A 85 -11.31 -12.75 13.84
CA VAL A 85 -10.93 -14.10 14.29
C VAL A 85 -9.42 -14.16 14.51
N GLN A 86 -8.65 -13.41 13.75
CA GLN A 86 -7.22 -13.32 13.97
C GLN A 86 -6.94 -12.59 15.29
N ASN A 87 -6.00 -13.11 16.07
CA ASN A 87 -5.61 -12.49 17.34
C ASN A 87 -5.17 -11.03 17.15
N LYS A 88 -4.46 -10.76 16.05
CA LYS A 88 -4.01 -9.42 15.68
C LYS A 88 -4.15 -9.24 14.18
N LEU A 89 -5.12 -8.41 13.77
CA LEU A 89 -5.40 -8.15 12.35
C LEU A 89 -4.16 -7.50 11.71
N PRO A 90 -3.58 -8.11 10.66
CA PRO A 90 -2.38 -7.53 10.05
C PRO A 90 -2.68 -6.18 9.39
N ILE A 91 -1.85 -5.17 9.70
CA ILE A 91 -1.93 -3.83 9.12
C ILE A 91 -0.58 -3.48 8.53
N TRP A 92 -0.54 -3.30 7.21
CA TRP A 92 0.64 -2.91 6.44
C TRP A 92 0.60 -1.41 6.18
N VAL A 93 1.75 -0.77 6.16
CA VAL A 93 1.85 0.63 5.73
C VAL A 93 2.08 0.65 4.22
N GLY A 94 1.14 1.23 3.47
CA GLY A 94 1.26 1.39 2.02
C GLY A 94 2.08 2.64 1.70
N VAL A 95 3.17 2.48 0.95
CA VAL A 95 4.09 3.57 0.63
C VAL A 95 4.33 3.68 -0.88
N GLY A 96 4.54 4.91 -1.36
CA GLY A 96 4.91 5.17 -2.75
C GLY A 96 6.41 5.39 -2.91
N GLY A 97 6.94 6.50 -2.38
CA GLY A 97 8.35 6.83 -2.55
C GLY A 97 8.80 7.95 -1.62
N THR A 98 7.99 8.29 -0.64
CA THR A 98 8.29 9.35 0.33
C THR A 98 9.11 8.74 1.48
N PRO A 99 10.39 9.17 1.69
CA PRO A 99 11.24 8.58 2.75
C PRO A 99 10.58 8.55 4.13
N ALA A 100 9.89 9.64 4.51
CA ALA A 100 9.22 9.72 5.82
C ALA A 100 8.20 8.61 6.05
N SER A 101 7.58 8.08 4.97
CA SER A 101 6.61 6.98 5.09
C SER A 101 7.30 5.65 5.40
N PHE A 102 8.50 5.43 4.84
CA PHE A 102 9.33 4.25 5.14
C PHE A 102 9.82 4.29 6.59
N ILE A 103 10.32 5.46 7.01
CA ILE A 103 10.79 5.68 8.39
C ILE A 103 9.63 5.43 9.36
N ARG A 104 8.45 6.00 9.11
CA ARG A 104 7.26 5.80 9.96
C ARG A 104 6.93 4.32 10.11
N ALA A 105 6.91 3.57 8.99
CA ALA A 105 6.59 2.14 9.03
C ALA A 105 7.62 1.38 9.86
N GLY A 106 8.90 1.69 9.69
CA GLY A 106 9.99 1.08 10.47
C GLY A 106 9.86 1.39 11.96
N THR A 107 9.71 2.67 12.30
CA THR A 107 9.57 3.09 13.70
C THR A 107 8.39 2.38 14.39
N LEU A 108 7.29 2.16 13.66
CA LEU A 108 6.11 1.48 14.21
C LEU A 108 6.23 -0.06 14.19
N GLY A 109 7.29 -0.61 13.59
CA GLY A 109 7.46 -2.06 13.46
C GLY A 109 6.39 -2.71 12.60
N LEU A 110 5.82 -1.98 11.64
CA LEU A 110 4.73 -2.47 10.80
C LEU A 110 5.27 -3.00 9.47
N PRO A 111 4.64 -4.04 8.91
CA PRO A 111 5.02 -4.51 7.58
C PRO A 111 4.78 -3.42 6.52
N LEU A 112 5.63 -3.42 5.50
CA LEU A 112 5.71 -2.38 4.47
C LEU A 112 5.17 -2.93 3.14
N MET A 113 4.23 -2.21 2.51
CA MET A 113 3.75 -2.54 1.17
C MET A 113 4.14 -1.42 0.21
N ILE A 114 5.08 -1.69 -0.68
CA ILE A 114 5.63 -0.70 -1.61
C ILE A 114 4.83 -0.71 -2.91
N ALA A 115 4.26 0.44 -3.30
CA ALA A 115 3.55 0.60 -4.55
C ALA A 115 4.57 0.85 -5.69
N VAL A 116 4.96 -0.22 -6.39
CA VAL A 116 5.91 -0.18 -7.50
C VAL A 116 5.09 -0.03 -8.79
N ILE A 117 4.53 1.16 -8.98
CA ILE A 117 3.59 1.44 -10.09
C ILE A 117 4.25 2.12 -11.29
N GLY A 118 5.58 2.11 -11.34
CA GLY A 118 6.34 2.66 -12.47
C GLY A 118 7.81 2.79 -12.11
N GLY A 119 8.63 2.90 -13.14
CA GLY A 119 10.08 2.99 -13.00
C GLY A 119 10.74 1.63 -12.83
N GLU A 120 11.83 1.60 -12.13
CA GLU A 120 12.59 0.37 -11.87
C GLU A 120 12.46 -0.04 -10.40
N THR A 121 12.24 -1.32 -10.16
CA THR A 121 11.98 -1.83 -8.80
C THR A 121 13.15 -1.57 -7.85
N HIS A 122 14.38 -1.75 -8.32
CA HIS A 122 15.57 -1.62 -7.47
C HIS A 122 15.79 -0.19 -6.92
N ARG A 123 15.14 0.81 -7.50
CA ARG A 123 15.23 2.21 -7.01
C ARG A 123 14.72 2.36 -5.57
N PHE A 124 13.92 1.40 -5.10
CA PHE A 124 13.39 1.45 -3.74
C PHE A 124 14.37 0.95 -2.69
N LYS A 125 15.51 0.35 -3.10
CA LYS A 125 16.49 -0.21 -2.15
C LYS A 125 16.93 0.79 -1.08
N PRO A 126 17.32 2.05 -1.41
CA PRO A 126 17.72 3.00 -0.35
C PRO A 126 16.57 3.32 0.63
N LEU A 127 15.32 3.32 0.15
CA LEU A 127 14.16 3.56 1.02
C LEU A 127 13.89 2.36 1.94
N VAL A 128 14.12 1.15 1.43
CA VAL A 128 14.02 -0.06 2.23
C VAL A 128 15.10 -0.06 3.33
N ASP A 129 16.30 0.42 3.02
CA ASP A 129 17.36 0.55 4.03
C ASP A 129 16.92 1.52 5.15
N LEU A 130 16.34 2.67 4.81
CA LEU A 130 15.79 3.60 5.81
C LEU A 130 14.71 2.94 6.68
N TYR A 131 13.86 2.08 6.10
CA TYR A 131 12.85 1.35 6.86
C TYR A 131 13.49 0.44 7.90
N TYR A 132 14.50 -0.32 7.50
CA TYR A 132 15.19 -1.23 8.43
C TYR A 132 15.98 -0.46 9.50
N GLU A 133 16.64 0.64 9.13
CA GLU A 133 17.36 1.50 10.08
C GLU A 133 16.42 2.05 11.15
N ALA A 134 15.29 2.63 10.72
CA ALA A 134 14.30 3.19 11.64
C ALA A 134 13.72 2.10 12.57
N ALA A 135 13.49 0.91 12.02
CA ALA A 135 12.99 -0.22 12.82
C ALA A 135 14.00 -0.65 13.88
N GLN A 136 15.26 -0.76 13.50
CA GLN A 136 16.34 -1.13 14.42
C GLN A 136 16.48 -0.08 15.54
N GLU A 137 16.45 1.20 15.19
CA GLU A 137 16.51 2.30 16.16
C GLU A 137 15.34 2.24 17.15
N ALA A 138 14.16 1.81 16.68
CA ALA A 138 12.97 1.66 17.52
C ALA A 138 12.92 0.34 18.30
N GLY A 139 13.94 -0.53 18.13
CA GLY A 139 14.05 -1.79 18.88
C GLY A 139 13.31 -2.97 18.25
N HIS A 140 12.93 -2.88 16.98
CA HIS A 140 12.26 -3.98 16.28
C HIS A 140 13.28 -4.91 15.60
N GLU A 141 13.05 -6.21 15.71
CA GLU A 141 13.90 -7.22 15.08
C GLU A 141 13.61 -7.29 13.58
N LYS A 142 14.66 -7.25 12.76
CA LYS A 142 14.55 -7.33 11.30
C LYS A 142 13.76 -8.58 10.86
N SER A 143 13.92 -9.70 11.56
CA SER A 143 13.25 -10.96 11.25
C SER A 143 11.72 -10.91 11.41
N SER A 144 11.21 -9.94 12.18
CA SER A 144 9.76 -9.75 12.37
C SER A 144 9.13 -8.88 11.30
N LEU A 145 9.95 -8.22 10.49
CA LEU A 145 9.51 -7.24 9.50
C LEU A 145 9.24 -7.92 8.16
N LYS A 146 8.22 -7.45 7.46
CA LYS A 146 7.85 -7.99 6.15
C LYS A 146 7.77 -6.85 5.13
N ILE A 147 8.20 -7.12 3.91
CA ILE A 147 8.09 -6.20 2.79
C ILE A 147 7.33 -6.90 1.68
N GLY A 148 6.30 -6.23 1.17
CA GLY A 148 5.55 -6.64 -0.02
C GLY A 148 5.71 -5.62 -1.13
N LEU A 149 5.68 -6.09 -2.35
CA LEU A 149 5.69 -5.23 -3.55
C LEU A 149 4.33 -5.33 -4.22
N HIS A 150 3.72 -4.19 -4.49
CA HIS A 150 2.45 -4.09 -5.22
C HIS A 150 2.75 -3.50 -6.60
N SER A 151 2.44 -4.25 -7.64
CA SER A 151 2.77 -3.87 -9.02
C SER A 151 1.64 -4.27 -9.96
N LEU A 152 1.58 -3.62 -11.11
CA LEU A 152 0.65 -4.02 -12.18
C LEU A 152 1.12 -5.37 -12.74
N GLY A 153 0.18 -6.30 -12.86
CA GLY A 153 0.51 -7.65 -13.32
C GLY A 153 -0.55 -8.25 -14.24
N PHE A 154 -0.09 -9.05 -15.18
CA PHE A 154 -0.97 -9.82 -16.07
C PHE A 154 -0.17 -10.95 -16.72
N VAL A 155 -0.71 -12.16 -16.65
CA VAL A 155 -0.04 -13.35 -17.22
C VAL A 155 -0.94 -13.93 -18.31
N ALA A 156 -0.34 -14.20 -19.47
CA ALA A 156 -0.99 -14.91 -20.58
C ALA A 156 -0.07 -16.06 -21.01
N ASN A 157 -0.44 -16.79 -22.07
CA ASN A 157 0.38 -17.94 -22.49
C ASN A 157 1.76 -17.50 -23.01
N THR A 158 1.82 -16.32 -23.65
CA THR A 158 3.07 -15.72 -24.12
C THR A 158 3.11 -14.24 -23.77
N LYS A 159 4.30 -13.66 -23.87
CA LYS A 159 4.50 -12.22 -23.67
C LYS A 159 3.71 -11.39 -24.69
N GLU A 160 3.71 -11.83 -25.93
CA GLU A 160 3.00 -11.14 -27.02
C GLU A 160 1.49 -11.12 -26.74
N GLU A 161 0.94 -12.26 -26.33
CA GLU A 161 -0.48 -12.35 -25.94
C GLU A 161 -0.78 -11.46 -24.73
N ALA A 162 0.12 -11.41 -23.76
CA ALA A 162 -0.06 -10.56 -22.58
C ALA A 162 -0.11 -9.08 -22.98
N ILE A 163 0.81 -8.64 -23.85
CA ILE A 163 0.84 -7.26 -24.34
C ILE A 163 -0.44 -6.94 -25.14
N GLU A 164 -0.82 -7.81 -26.05
CA GLU A 164 -2.01 -7.62 -26.90
C GLU A 164 -3.27 -7.42 -26.06
N LYS A 165 -3.42 -8.21 -24.99
CA LYS A 165 -4.61 -8.17 -24.13
C LYS A 165 -4.60 -7.01 -23.12
N TYR A 166 -3.43 -6.71 -22.55
CA TYR A 166 -3.34 -5.76 -21.43
C TYR A 166 -3.17 -4.32 -21.91
N TYR A 167 -2.33 -4.07 -22.92
CA TYR A 167 -1.94 -2.72 -23.32
C TYR A 167 -3.10 -1.81 -23.70
N PRO A 168 -4.13 -2.26 -24.45
CA PRO A 168 -5.22 -1.36 -24.83
C PRO A 168 -5.94 -0.73 -23.63
N GLY A 169 -6.30 -1.54 -22.63
CA GLY A 169 -6.95 -1.05 -21.40
C GLY A 169 -6.03 -0.15 -20.59
N TYR A 170 -4.76 -0.56 -20.43
CA TYR A 170 -3.75 0.23 -19.75
C TYR A 170 -3.60 1.62 -20.37
N LYS A 171 -3.51 1.68 -21.72
CA LYS A 171 -3.35 2.95 -22.44
C LYS A 171 -4.54 3.88 -22.22
N VAL A 172 -5.76 3.35 -22.31
CA VAL A 172 -6.98 4.15 -22.11
C VAL A 172 -6.99 4.73 -20.70
N TRP A 173 -6.79 3.88 -19.69
CA TRP A 173 -6.86 4.27 -18.29
C TRP A 173 -5.78 5.30 -17.92
N PHE A 174 -4.53 5.03 -18.31
CA PHE A 174 -3.42 5.94 -17.99
C PHE A 174 -3.54 7.26 -18.74
N ASN A 175 -4.04 7.27 -19.97
CA ASN A 175 -4.23 8.51 -20.73
C ASN A 175 -5.35 9.36 -20.10
N GLN A 176 -6.42 8.72 -19.63
CA GLN A 176 -7.50 9.44 -18.97
C GLN A 176 -6.99 10.15 -17.70
N ILE A 177 -6.30 9.43 -16.82
CA ILE A 177 -5.72 10.02 -15.61
C ILE A 177 -4.65 11.05 -15.99
N GLY A 178 -3.87 10.76 -17.01
CA GLY A 178 -2.79 11.63 -17.47
C GLY A 178 -3.30 12.99 -17.93
N GLN A 179 -4.45 13.03 -18.61
CA GLN A 179 -5.07 14.29 -19.02
C GLN A 179 -5.39 15.18 -17.82
N GLU A 180 -5.88 14.59 -16.74
CA GLU A 180 -6.22 15.32 -15.51
C GLU A 180 -4.98 15.81 -14.75
N ARG A 181 -3.83 15.15 -14.95
CA ARG A 181 -2.60 15.40 -14.18
C ARG A 181 -1.46 15.99 -15.02
N GLY A 182 -1.72 16.29 -16.29
CA GLY A 182 -0.70 16.85 -17.19
C GLY A 182 0.42 15.87 -17.56
N TRP A 183 0.15 14.57 -17.52
CA TRP A 183 1.13 13.57 -17.92
C TRP A 183 1.14 13.40 -19.45
N PRO A 184 2.30 13.09 -20.04
CA PRO A 184 2.33 12.80 -21.49
C PRO A 184 1.59 11.50 -21.80
N PRO A 185 1.04 11.37 -23.02
CA PRO A 185 0.36 10.13 -23.42
C PRO A 185 1.26 8.91 -23.33
N VAL A 186 0.63 7.77 -23.04
CA VAL A 186 1.31 6.48 -23.00
C VAL A 186 1.73 6.07 -24.41
N THR A 187 2.99 5.65 -24.55
CA THR A 187 3.51 5.06 -25.78
C THR A 187 3.83 3.57 -25.54
N MET A 188 3.86 2.80 -26.63
CA MET A 188 4.25 1.39 -26.56
C MET A 188 5.67 1.26 -26.01
N GLU A 189 6.58 2.11 -26.47
CA GLU A 189 7.97 2.11 -26.01
C GLU A 189 8.08 2.25 -24.48
N ARG A 190 7.36 3.20 -23.90
CA ARG A 190 7.35 3.37 -22.43
C ARG A 190 6.76 2.16 -21.73
N PHE A 191 5.70 1.60 -22.29
CA PHE A 191 5.08 0.40 -21.71
C PHE A 191 6.06 -0.79 -21.75
N GLU A 192 6.76 -0.97 -22.88
CA GLU A 192 7.76 -2.03 -23.04
C GLU A 192 8.91 -1.89 -22.03
N GLN A 193 9.34 -0.67 -21.76
CA GLN A 193 10.34 -0.42 -20.71
C GLN A 193 9.83 -0.90 -19.35
N GLN A 194 8.55 -0.65 -19.05
CA GLN A 194 7.96 -1.06 -17.75
C GLN A 194 7.81 -2.58 -17.63
N ILE A 195 7.58 -3.28 -18.73
CA ILE A 195 7.48 -4.75 -18.71
C ILE A 195 8.84 -5.43 -18.90
N GLY A 196 9.89 -4.67 -19.23
CA GLY A 196 11.25 -5.19 -19.34
C GLY A 196 11.80 -5.68 -18.01
N ASP A 197 12.99 -6.26 -18.03
CA ASP A 197 13.58 -6.98 -16.89
C ASP A 197 13.67 -6.15 -15.62
N LEU A 198 14.03 -4.87 -15.72
CA LEU A 198 14.18 -3.98 -14.56
C LEU A 198 12.90 -3.19 -14.25
N GLY A 199 11.96 -3.16 -15.19
CA GLY A 199 10.76 -2.36 -15.08
C GLY A 199 9.79 -2.86 -14.01
N ALA A 200 8.87 -2.01 -13.63
CA ALA A 200 7.96 -2.25 -12.49
C ALA A 200 6.90 -3.32 -12.78
N TYR A 201 6.48 -3.51 -14.06
CA TYR A 201 5.28 -4.29 -14.34
C TYR A 201 5.57 -5.77 -14.51
N ILE A 202 4.75 -6.60 -13.89
CA ILE A 202 4.86 -8.07 -13.89
C ILE A 202 3.89 -8.59 -14.96
N ILE A 203 4.26 -8.39 -16.26
CA ILE A 203 3.39 -8.70 -17.40
C ILE A 203 4.21 -9.53 -18.40
N GLY A 204 3.67 -10.69 -18.79
CA GLY A 204 4.37 -11.57 -19.74
C GLY A 204 3.83 -12.99 -19.73
N GLY A 205 4.61 -13.91 -20.28
CA GLY A 205 4.35 -15.35 -20.16
C GLY A 205 4.71 -15.89 -18.79
N PRO A 206 4.30 -17.12 -18.45
CA PRO A 206 4.49 -17.64 -17.09
C PRO A 206 5.95 -17.69 -16.67
N ASP A 207 6.85 -18.15 -17.52
CA ASP A 207 8.26 -18.31 -17.18
C ASP A 207 8.92 -16.95 -16.98
N GLU A 208 8.68 -16.00 -17.87
CA GLU A 208 9.22 -14.63 -17.78
C GLU A 208 8.74 -13.94 -16.49
N VAL A 209 7.45 -14.10 -16.17
CA VAL A 209 6.89 -13.52 -14.95
C VAL A 209 7.52 -14.16 -13.73
N ALA A 210 7.68 -15.49 -13.71
CA ALA A 210 8.30 -16.20 -12.58
C ALA A 210 9.76 -15.73 -12.37
N GLU A 211 10.53 -15.65 -13.44
CA GLU A 211 11.93 -15.18 -13.37
C GLU A 211 12.01 -13.74 -12.85
N LYS A 212 11.11 -12.87 -13.32
CA LYS A 212 11.07 -11.47 -12.89
C LYS A 212 10.69 -11.34 -11.43
N LEU A 213 9.72 -12.14 -10.93
CA LEU A 213 9.36 -12.17 -9.52
C LEU A 213 10.55 -12.57 -8.65
N VAL A 214 11.29 -13.62 -9.07
CA VAL A 214 12.51 -14.04 -8.35
C VAL A 214 13.56 -12.92 -8.34
N ARG A 215 13.74 -12.24 -9.48
CA ARG A 215 14.69 -11.11 -9.57
C ARG A 215 14.29 -9.98 -8.63
N HIS A 216 13.01 -9.60 -8.62
CA HIS A 216 12.50 -8.53 -7.75
C HIS A 216 12.61 -8.91 -6.25
N SER A 217 12.40 -10.18 -5.90
CA SER A 217 12.51 -10.61 -4.50
C SER A 217 13.94 -10.51 -3.96
N LYS A 218 14.94 -10.52 -4.83
CA LYS A 218 16.36 -10.38 -4.46
C LYS A 218 16.81 -8.91 -4.39
N ALA A 219 15.98 -7.98 -4.81
CA ALA A 219 16.35 -6.57 -4.84
C ALA A 219 16.24 -5.86 -3.49
N UNK A 220 15.65 -6.56 -2.81
CA UNK A 220 15.38 -6.04 -1.59
C UNK A 220 16.17 -6.20 -0.56
#